data_e86eceb126fc400bc3b272637edd774d
#
_entry.id   e86eceb126fc400bc3b272637edd774d
#
_cell.length_a   1.000
_cell.length_b   1.000
_cell.length_c   1.000
_cell.angle_alpha   90.00
_cell.angle_beta   90.00
_cell.angle_gamma   90.00
#
_symmetry.space_group_name_H-M   'P 1'
#
loop_
_entity.id
_entity.type
_entity.pdbx_description
1 polymer ?
#
loop_
_entity_poly.entity_id
_entity_poly.type
_entity_poly.pdbx_seq_one_letter_code
_entity_poly.pdbx_strand_id
1 'polypeptide(L)'
;EEEEGVWIPIFVCSLAMPSVKCPLHVFEPKYRLMLRRCLESTNEFGMCLPTQDGFHGYGTVLEIQSHAFTADGRSHVDCIGVRRFEVLERGTRDGYNTARVRWIVDDP
;
A
#
# COMPACT_ATOMS: atom_id res chain seq x y z
N GLU A 1 -0.07 -8.98 26.49
CA GLU A 1 0.92 -8.40 25.59
C GLU A 1 0.28 -7.68 24.45
N GLU A 2 0.61 -6.45 24.28
CA GLU A 2 0.00 -5.66 23.24
C GLU A 2 0.72 -5.82 21.95
N GLU A 3 -0.05 -5.75 20.91
CA GLU A 3 0.51 -5.72 19.59
C GLU A 3 0.84 -4.31 19.22
N GLU A 4 2.06 -4.05 18.88
CA GLU A 4 2.42 -2.71 18.52
C GLU A 4 2.12 -2.42 17.07
N GLY A 5 2.34 -3.39 16.21
CA GLY A 5 2.12 -3.17 14.81
C GLY A 5 3.10 -2.20 14.21
N VAL A 6 2.89 -1.87 12.96
CA VAL A 6 3.72 -0.92 12.25
C VAL A 6 2.82 -0.06 11.38
N TRP A 7 3.13 1.24 11.27
CA TRP A 7 2.36 2.15 10.44
C TRP A 7 2.87 2.12 9.01
N ILE A 8 1.95 1.92 8.07
CA ILE A 8 2.30 1.90 6.65
C ILE A 8 1.31 2.77 5.88
N PRO A 9 1.74 3.31 4.72
CA PRO A 9 0.81 4.01 3.84
C PRO A 9 -0.11 3.03 3.13
N ILE A 10 -1.33 3.45 2.83
CA ILE A 10 -2.35 2.60 2.23
C ILE A 10 -2.81 3.19 0.91
N PHE A 11 -2.73 2.39 -0.13
CA PHE A 11 -3.29 2.70 -1.44
C PHE A 11 -4.62 1.95 -1.57
N VAL A 12 -5.71 2.68 -1.70
CA VAL A 12 -7.03 2.07 -1.74
C VAL A 12 -7.36 1.78 -3.20
N CYS A 13 -7.38 0.52 -3.56
CA CYS A 13 -7.53 0.13 -4.96
C CYS A 13 -7.94 -1.34 -5.03
N SER A 14 -7.80 -1.95 -6.20
CA SER A 14 -8.22 -3.31 -6.44
C SER A 14 -7.31 -4.31 -5.74
N LEU A 15 -7.66 -5.59 -5.86
CA LEU A 15 -6.97 -6.68 -5.17
C LEU A 15 -5.57 -6.94 -5.70
N ALA A 16 -4.66 -7.23 -4.78
CA ALA A 16 -3.39 -7.86 -5.10
C ALA A 16 -3.14 -8.94 -4.07
N MET A 17 -2.67 -10.08 -4.53
CA MET A 17 -2.32 -11.21 -3.68
C MET A 17 -0.81 -11.31 -3.60
N PRO A 18 -0.29 -11.92 -2.51
CA PRO A 18 1.17 -12.14 -2.42
C PRO A 18 1.67 -12.89 -3.65
N SER A 19 2.85 -12.49 -4.11
CA SER A 19 3.54 -13.08 -5.26
C SER A 19 2.84 -12.85 -6.59
N VAL A 20 1.81 -12.03 -6.63
CA VAL A 20 1.15 -11.68 -7.88
C VAL A 20 1.63 -10.30 -8.32
N LYS A 21 2.04 -10.20 -9.58
CA LYS A 21 2.48 -8.91 -10.11
C LYS A 21 1.28 -7.99 -10.28
N CYS A 22 1.48 -6.74 -9.94
CA CYS A 22 0.40 -5.77 -9.96
C CYS A 22 0.92 -4.44 -10.53
N PRO A 23 0.69 -4.20 -11.84
CA PRO A 23 1.04 -2.91 -12.41
C PRO A 23 0.04 -1.86 -11.98
N LEU A 24 0.52 -0.72 -11.52
CA LEU A 24 -0.33 0.36 -11.07
C LEU A 24 -0.03 1.62 -11.85
N HIS A 25 -1.08 2.37 -12.09
CA HIS A 25 -1.02 3.64 -12.79
C HIS A 25 -1.50 4.71 -11.83
N VAL A 26 -0.59 5.54 -11.35
CA VAL A 26 -0.89 6.48 -10.26
C VAL A 26 -0.80 7.90 -10.80
N PHE A 27 -1.89 8.66 -10.62
CA PHE A 27 -1.94 10.03 -11.12
C PHE A 27 -2.41 11.02 -10.07
N GLU A 28 -3.02 10.60 -8.98
CA GLU A 28 -3.48 11.53 -7.94
C GLU A 28 -2.29 12.06 -7.17
N PRO A 29 -2.24 13.39 -6.92
CA PRO A 29 -1.08 13.98 -6.23
C PRO A 29 -0.76 13.36 -4.88
N LYS A 30 -1.78 13.00 -4.11
CA LYS A 30 -1.53 12.41 -2.79
C LYS A 30 -0.83 11.08 -2.90
N TYR A 31 -1.18 10.27 -3.90
CA TYR A 31 -0.55 8.97 -4.09
C TYR A 31 0.81 9.10 -4.74
N ARG A 32 1.03 10.13 -5.56
CA ARG A 32 2.38 10.37 -6.08
C ARG A 32 3.34 10.74 -4.95
N LEU A 33 2.86 11.54 -3.99
CA LEU A 33 3.65 11.86 -2.81
C LEU A 33 3.93 10.61 -1.99
N MET A 34 2.91 9.78 -1.78
CA MET A 34 3.06 8.52 -1.06
C MET A 34 4.14 7.65 -1.70
N LEU A 35 4.08 7.49 -3.02
CA LEU A 35 5.05 6.66 -3.73
C LEU A 35 6.46 7.21 -3.61
N ARG A 36 6.61 8.53 -3.71
CA ARG A 36 7.94 9.12 -3.57
C ARG A 36 8.53 8.79 -2.21
N ARG A 37 7.72 8.90 -1.16
CA ARG A 37 8.18 8.57 0.19
C ARG A 37 8.54 7.11 0.33
N CYS A 38 7.74 6.23 -0.29
CA CYS A 38 8.03 4.80 -0.26
C CYS A 38 9.36 4.49 -0.95
N LEU A 39 9.60 5.11 -2.10
CA LEU A 39 10.83 4.89 -2.84
C LEU A 39 12.07 5.34 -2.06
N GLU A 40 11.88 6.29 -1.15
CA GLU A 40 12.97 6.79 -0.33
C GLU A 40 13.13 6.02 0.98
N SER A 41 12.29 5.03 1.23
CA SER A 41 12.35 4.29 2.49
C SER A 41 12.32 2.79 2.23
N THR A 42 11.15 2.17 2.34
CA THR A 42 11.04 0.71 2.32
C THR A 42 10.76 0.10 0.97
N ASN A 43 10.37 0.92 -0.01
CA ASN A 43 9.87 0.45 -1.31
C ASN A 43 8.58 -0.37 -1.16
N GLU A 44 7.86 -0.20 -0.06
CA GLU A 44 6.65 -0.97 0.21
C GLU A 44 5.51 -0.06 0.64
N PHE A 45 4.30 -0.46 0.29
CA PHE A 45 3.09 0.19 0.78
C PHE A 45 1.98 -0.84 0.82
N GLY A 46 0.94 -0.57 1.61
CA GLY A 46 -0.19 -1.46 1.70
C GLY A 46 -1.23 -1.15 0.65
N MET A 47 -1.95 -2.18 0.23
CA MET A 47 -3.09 -2.00 -0.65
C MET A 47 -4.30 -2.67 -0.03
N CYS A 48 -5.41 -1.94 0.02
CA CYS A 48 -6.68 -2.43 0.56
C CYS A 48 -7.79 -2.17 -0.44
N LEU A 49 -8.80 -3.03 -0.43
CA LEU A 49 -9.99 -2.81 -1.23
C LEU A 49 -10.79 -1.65 -0.66
N PRO A 50 -11.43 -0.87 -1.53
CA PRO A 50 -12.31 0.19 -1.03
C PRO A 50 -13.58 -0.38 -0.43
N THR A 51 -14.11 0.33 0.56
CA THR A 51 -15.44 0.08 1.10
C THR A 51 -16.23 1.36 0.98
N GLN A 52 -17.50 1.29 1.36
CA GLN A 52 -18.35 2.47 1.29
C GLN A 52 -17.80 3.60 2.15
N ASP A 53 -17.20 3.28 3.29
CA ASP A 53 -16.76 4.30 4.23
C ASP A 53 -15.24 4.43 4.29
N GLY A 54 -14.51 3.72 3.46
CA GLY A 54 -13.06 3.79 3.52
C GLY A 54 -12.41 2.61 2.84
N PHE A 55 -11.75 1.75 3.61
CA PHE A 55 -11.09 0.58 3.05
C PHE A 55 -11.19 -0.60 4.02
N HIS A 56 -11.01 -1.79 3.44
CA HIS A 56 -11.13 -3.03 4.20
C HIS A 56 -10.08 -3.17 5.29
N GLY A 57 -10.41 -3.96 6.31
CA GLY A 57 -9.53 -4.20 7.43
C GLY A 57 -8.42 -5.21 7.15
N TYR A 58 -8.32 -5.72 5.95
CA TYR A 58 -7.27 -6.64 5.53
C TYR A 58 -6.74 -6.19 4.19
N GLY A 59 -5.45 -6.38 3.96
CA GLY A 59 -4.85 -5.97 2.71
C GLY A 59 -3.57 -6.71 2.44
N THR A 60 -2.88 -6.26 1.40
CA THR A 60 -1.63 -6.88 0.93
C THR A 60 -0.57 -5.80 0.82
N VAL A 61 0.63 -6.10 1.33
CA VAL A 61 1.78 -5.22 1.12
C VAL A 61 2.32 -5.47 -0.29
N LEU A 62 2.50 -4.37 -1.01
CA LEU A 62 3.11 -4.40 -2.34
C LEU A 62 4.52 -3.88 -2.24
N GLU A 63 5.44 -4.58 -2.89
CA GLU A 63 6.82 -4.12 -3.02
C GLU A 63 7.02 -3.57 -4.42
N ILE A 64 7.59 -2.37 -4.51
CA ILE A 64 7.83 -1.71 -5.78
C ILE A 64 9.03 -2.35 -6.44
N GLN A 65 8.82 -2.92 -7.64
CA GLN A 65 9.88 -3.56 -8.40
C GLN A 65 10.53 -2.59 -9.36
N SER A 66 9.72 -1.74 -9.99
CA SER A 66 10.24 -0.74 -10.91
C SER A 66 9.24 0.41 -10.98
N HIS A 67 9.71 1.56 -11.40
CA HIS A 67 8.85 2.71 -11.55
C HIS A 67 9.33 3.58 -12.71
N ALA A 68 8.40 4.32 -13.27
CA ALA A 68 8.68 5.28 -14.33
C ALA A 68 7.73 6.45 -14.18
N PHE A 69 8.26 7.65 -14.40
CA PHE A 69 7.43 8.86 -14.37
C PHE A 69 7.25 9.34 -15.80
N THR A 70 6.03 9.76 -16.13
CA THR A 70 5.76 10.30 -17.45
C THR A 70 5.83 11.82 -17.40
N ALA A 71 5.93 12.43 -18.59
CA ALA A 71 6.09 13.88 -18.67
C ALA A 71 4.88 14.63 -18.11
N ASP A 72 3.70 14.00 -18.13
CA ASP A 72 2.49 14.64 -17.63
C ASP A 72 2.27 14.41 -16.13
N GLY A 73 3.27 13.92 -15.42
CA GLY A 73 3.20 13.78 -13.97
C GLY A 73 2.59 12.50 -13.47
N ARG A 74 2.34 11.54 -14.33
CA ARG A 74 1.82 10.24 -13.91
C ARG A 74 2.96 9.31 -13.54
N SER A 75 2.64 8.34 -12.71
CA SER A 75 3.60 7.33 -12.29
C SER A 75 3.10 5.95 -12.67
N HIS A 76 3.97 5.19 -13.30
CA HIS A 76 3.72 3.78 -13.58
C HIS A 76 4.60 2.98 -12.65
N VAL A 77 3.99 2.09 -11.88
CA VAL A 77 4.71 1.35 -10.86
C VAL A 77 4.39 -0.11 -11.04
N ASP A 78 5.43 -0.93 -11.14
CA ASP A 78 5.27 -2.38 -11.17
C ASP A 78 5.55 -2.90 -9.78
N CYS A 79 4.58 -3.59 -9.22
CA CYS A 79 4.64 -4.06 -7.85
C CYS A 79 4.40 -5.56 -7.79
N ILE A 80 4.78 -6.15 -6.67
CA ILE A 80 4.47 -7.55 -6.40
C ILE A 80 3.97 -7.63 -4.97
N GLY A 81 2.93 -8.45 -4.74
CA GLY A 81 2.42 -8.67 -3.41
C GLY A 81 3.38 -9.56 -2.63
N VAL A 82 3.74 -9.14 -1.43
CA VAL A 82 4.75 -9.86 -0.66
C VAL A 82 4.22 -10.46 0.64
N ARG A 83 3.21 -9.82 1.26
CA ARG A 83 2.61 -10.41 2.47
C ARG A 83 1.28 -9.75 2.75
N ARG A 84 0.51 -10.37 3.60
CA ARG A 84 -0.81 -9.89 3.96
C ARG A 84 -0.80 -9.29 5.35
N PHE A 85 -1.77 -8.42 5.61
CA PHE A 85 -1.85 -7.76 6.91
C PHE A 85 -3.28 -7.56 7.35
N GLU A 86 -3.42 -7.32 8.65
CA GLU A 86 -4.66 -6.89 9.26
C GLU A 86 -4.50 -5.48 9.78
N VAL A 87 -5.50 -4.64 9.54
CA VAL A 87 -5.50 -3.26 9.99
C VAL A 87 -5.92 -3.21 11.45
N LEU A 88 -5.09 -2.62 12.29
CA LEU A 88 -5.38 -2.44 13.70
C LEU A 88 -5.91 -1.04 13.98
N GLU A 89 -5.44 -0.05 13.23
CA GLU A 89 -5.80 1.33 13.45
C GLU A 89 -5.68 2.07 12.13
N ARG A 90 -6.51 3.09 11.91
CA ARG A 90 -6.53 3.85 10.68
C ARG A 90 -6.15 5.28 10.92
N GLY A 91 -5.53 5.90 9.92
CA GLY A 91 -5.16 7.29 9.98
C GLY A 91 -5.01 7.88 8.60
N THR A 92 -4.53 9.11 8.55
CA THR A 92 -4.24 9.78 7.29
C THR A 92 -2.94 10.56 7.44
N ARG A 93 -2.29 10.82 6.31
CA ARG A 93 -1.10 11.63 6.26
C ARG A 93 -1.05 12.32 4.92
N ASP A 94 -1.07 13.67 4.95
CA ASP A 94 -0.94 14.48 3.73
C ASP A 94 -1.89 14.03 2.62
N GLY A 95 -3.12 13.67 3.01
CA GLY A 95 -4.18 13.36 2.06
C GLY A 95 -4.33 11.90 1.71
N TYR A 96 -3.37 11.04 2.06
CA TYR A 96 -3.52 9.61 1.78
C TYR A 96 -3.72 8.84 3.08
N ASN A 97 -4.29 7.65 2.94
CA ASN A 97 -4.60 6.82 4.09
C ASN A 97 -3.35 6.15 4.64
N THR A 98 -3.32 5.96 5.96
CA THR A 98 -2.31 5.17 6.63
C THR A 98 -3.01 4.17 7.54
N ALA A 99 -2.28 3.16 7.98
CA ALA A 99 -2.83 2.18 8.90
C ALA A 99 -1.71 1.59 9.74
N ARG A 100 -2.02 1.35 11.01
CA ARG A 100 -1.16 0.52 11.84
C ARG A 100 -1.63 -0.91 11.64
N VAL A 101 -0.72 -1.76 11.24
CA VAL A 101 -1.07 -3.10 10.78
C VAL A 101 -0.27 -4.15 11.51
N ARG A 102 -0.80 -5.37 11.46
CA ARG A 102 -0.15 -6.57 11.95
C ARG A 102 -0.01 -7.53 10.79
N TRP A 103 1.18 -8.10 10.63
CA TRP A 103 1.38 -9.07 9.57
C TRP A 103 0.59 -10.34 9.85
N ILE A 104 0.01 -10.90 8.79
CA ILE A 104 -0.67 -12.17 8.87
C ILE A 104 0.34 -13.24 8.47
N VAL A 105 0.53 -14.20 9.36
CA VAL A 105 1.43 -15.32 9.12
C VAL A 105 0.58 -16.53 8.82
N ASP A 106 0.74 -17.07 7.61
CA ASP A 106 0.00 -18.25 7.21
C ASP A 106 0.82 -19.46 7.61
N ASP A 107 0.25 -20.29 8.46
CA ASP A 107 0.90 -21.52 8.83
C ASP A 107 0.81 -22.52 7.70
N PRO A 108 1.89 -23.26 7.45
CA PRO A 108 1.85 -24.30 6.42
C PRO A 108 0.94 -25.46 6.78
#